data_5faa19d22b97085fb9bd3c27e982b578
#
_entry.id   5faa19d22b97085fb9bd3c27e982b578
#
_cell.length_a   1.000
_cell.length_b   1.000
_cell.length_c   1.000
_cell.angle_alpha   90.00
_cell.angle_beta   90.00
_cell.angle_gamma   90.00
#
_symmetry.space_group_name_H-M   'P 1'
#
loop_
_entity.id
_entity.type
_entity.pdbx_description
1 polymer ?
#
loop_
_entity_poly.entity_id
_entity_poly.type
_entity_poly.pdbx_seq_one_letter_code
_entity_poly.pdbx_strand_id
1 'polypeptide(L)'
;IMVDRAKANPTITLMTNTVVTSITGTSSPTQNTGAPIAIPGLTLKRPAVAPASVSSIAVRNVVTGEESTLDTNAVFVAIGHTPATDFAAGVVDRDDDGYVVVQGASTVTSAPGIFAAGDCVDRTYRQAISAAGMGCRAALDTQAYLTD
;
A
#
# COMPACT_ATOMS: atom_id res chain seq x y z
N ILE A 1 17.34 17.93 -2.71
CA ILE A 1 17.61 17.93 -1.25
C ILE A 1 17.61 16.51 -0.67
N MET A 2 16.58 15.68 -0.84
CA MET A 2 16.56 14.33 -0.25
C MET A 2 17.56 13.38 -0.91
N VAL A 3 17.70 13.44 -2.23
CA VAL A 3 18.68 12.64 -2.98
C VAL A 3 20.11 12.98 -2.57
N ASP A 4 20.43 14.26 -2.39
CA ASP A 4 21.76 14.69 -1.98
C ASP A 4 22.08 14.25 -0.56
N ARG A 5 21.09 14.29 0.34
CA ARG A 5 21.21 13.76 1.70
C ARG A 5 21.44 12.25 1.72
N ALA A 6 20.74 11.49 0.87
CA ALA A 6 20.94 10.05 0.74
C ALA A 6 22.36 9.74 0.21
N LYS A 7 22.81 10.47 -0.81
CA LYS A 7 24.18 10.32 -1.36
C LYS A 7 25.27 10.67 -0.36
N ALA A 8 25.02 11.62 0.52
CA ALA A 8 25.98 12.05 1.54
C ALA A 8 26.01 11.14 2.79
N ASN A 9 25.04 10.24 2.93
CA ASN A 9 24.97 9.36 4.09
C ASN A 9 25.83 8.10 3.89
N PRO A 10 26.86 7.87 4.73
CA PRO A 10 27.78 6.74 4.55
C PRO A 10 27.14 5.36 4.80
N THR A 11 25.94 5.31 5.40
CA THR A 11 25.22 4.05 5.66
C THR A 11 24.23 3.70 4.54
N ILE A 12 24.10 4.55 3.52
CA ILE A 12 23.18 4.32 2.39
C ILE A 12 24.00 4.02 1.13
N THR A 13 23.78 2.87 0.54
CA THR A 13 24.32 2.51 -0.78
C THR A 13 23.25 2.70 -1.84
N LEU A 14 23.50 3.56 -2.83
CA LEU A 14 22.60 3.78 -3.96
C LEU A 14 23.05 2.89 -5.13
N MET A 15 22.19 2.00 -5.57
CA MET A 15 22.42 1.12 -6.72
C MET A 15 21.55 1.59 -7.89
N THR A 16 22.14 2.38 -8.79
CA THR A 16 21.44 2.85 -9.99
C THR A 16 21.45 1.79 -11.09
N ASN A 17 20.50 1.90 -12.05
CA ASN A 17 20.36 0.92 -13.14
C ASN A 17 20.20 -0.53 -12.65
N THR A 18 19.59 -0.71 -11.48
CA THR A 18 19.50 -2.01 -10.82
C THR A 18 18.05 -2.37 -10.57
N VAL A 19 17.69 -3.60 -10.90
CA VAL A 19 16.37 -4.17 -10.62
C VAL A 19 16.51 -5.35 -9.66
N VAL A 20 15.54 -5.52 -8.78
CA VAL A 20 15.43 -6.72 -7.95
C VAL A 20 14.80 -7.83 -8.78
N THR A 21 15.48 -8.97 -8.90
CA THR A 21 15.02 -10.11 -9.69
C THR A 21 14.36 -11.18 -8.83
N SER A 22 14.78 -11.31 -7.57
CA SER A 22 14.11 -12.20 -6.61
C SER A 22 14.33 -11.74 -5.18
N ILE A 23 13.43 -12.16 -4.30
CA ILE A 23 13.52 -11.97 -2.85
C ILE A 23 13.50 -13.37 -2.24
N THR A 24 14.54 -13.70 -1.46
CA THR A 24 14.67 -14.99 -0.78
C THR A 24 14.42 -14.81 0.71
N GLY A 25 13.74 -15.77 1.29
CA GLY A 25 13.45 -15.75 2.73
C GLY A 25 13.47 -17.16 3.29
N THR A 26 13.64 -17.27 4.60
CA THR A 26 13.50 -18.50 5.34
C THR A 26 12.12 -18.57 5.95
N SER A 27 11.34 -19.60 5.61
CA SER A 27 10.16 -19.96 6.38
C SER A 27 10.62 -20.62 7.67
N SER A 28 10.73 -19.86 8.75
CA SER A 28 10.96 -20.46 10.07
C SER A 28 9.62 -20.96 10.60
N PRO A 29 9.51 -22.19 11.07
CA PRO A 29 8.29 -22.71 11.70
C PRO A 29 8.13 -22.19 13.14
N THR A 30 8.66 -21.02 13.47
CA THR A 30 8.49 -20.42 14.78
C THR A 30 7.02 -20.02 14.95
N GLN A 31 6.33 -20.76 15.78
CA GLN A 31 4.97 -20.43 16.19
C GLN A 31 4.97 -19.03 16.83
N ASN A 32 4.40 -18.07 16.12
CA ASN A 32 4.16 -16.76 16.72
C ASN A 32 2.98 -16.92 17.70
N THR A 33 3.30 -17.26 18.94
CA THR A 33 2.36 -17.38 20.07
C THR A 33 1.94 -16.00 20.60
N GLY A 34 1.93 -15.00 19.77
CA GLY A 34 1.39 -13.70 20.14
C GLY A 34 -0.05 -13.87 20.64
N ALA A 35 -0.29 -13.44 21.89
CA ALA A 35 -1.61 -13.49 22.48
C ALA A 35 -2.67 -12.94 21.53
N PRO A 36 -3.85 -13.58 21.41
CA PRO A 36 -4.91 -13.07 20.56
C PRO A 36 -5.30 -11.67 21.04
N ILE A 37 -5.47 -10.74 20.12
CA ILE A 37 -6.01 -9.42 20.45
C ILE A 37 -7.49 -9.65 20.78
N ALA A 38 -7.82 -9.64 22.05
CA ALA A 38 -9.19 -9.78 22.53
C ALA A 38 -9.84 -8.39 22.60
N ILE A 39 -10.71 -8.11 21.66
CA ILE A 39 -11.68 -7.02 21.77
C ILE A 39 -12.94 -7.66 22.33
N PRO A 40 -13.62 -7.11 23.37
CA PRO A 40 -14.84 -7.68 23.90
C PRO A 40 -15.87 -7.93 22.77
N GLY A 41 -16.26 -9.20 22.58
CA GLY A 41 -17.18 -9.63 21.52
C GLY A 41 -16.57 -9.99 20.17
N LEU A 42 -15.25 -9.85 19.98
CA LEU A 42 -14.57 -10.22 18.73
C LEU A 42 -13.22 -10.92 19.01
N THR A 43 -13.15 -12.19 18.66
CA THR A 43 -11.89 -12.96 18.73
C THR A 43 -11.29 -13.04 17.33
N LEU A 44 -10.25 -12.24 17.06
CA LEU A 44 -9.47 -12.35 15.83
C LEU A 44 -8.45 -13.47 16.00
N LYS A 45 -8.68 -14.62 15.37
CA LYS A 45 -7.65 -15.65 15.22
C LYS A 45 -6.60 -15.16 14.21
N ARG A 46 -5.41 -14.86 14.67
CA ARG A 46 -4.25 -14.71 13.79
C ARG A 46 -3.99 -16.06 13.10
N PRO A 47 -3.83 -16.09 11.77
CA PRO A 47 -3.35 -17.30 11.12
C PRO A 47 -1.99 -17.67 11.72
N ALA A 48 -1.81 -18.94 12.09
CA ALA A 48 -0.58 -19.48 12.67
C ALA A 48 0.51 -19.67 11.59
N VAL A 49 0.70 -18.68 10.73
CA VAL A 49 1.79 -18.68 9.76
C VAL A 49 2.89 -17.82 10.36
N ALA A 50 4.01 -18.45 10.67
CA ALA A 50 5.23 -17.71 11.02
C ALA A 50 5.56 -16.75 9.87
N PRO A 51 5.85 -15.48 10.14
CA PRO A 51 6.29 -14.57 9.09
C PRO A 51 7.57 -15.14 8.47
N ALA A 52 7.56 -15.38 7.17
CA ALA A 52 8.79 -15.64 6.44
C ALA A 52 9.70 -14.42 6.64
N SER A 53 10.93 -14.65 7.09
CA SER A 53 11.91 -13.58 7.22
C SER A 53 12.69 -13.48 5.91
N VAL A 54 12.84 -12.26 5.38
CA VAL A 54 13.73 -12.01 4.25
C VAL A 54 15.17 -12.28 4.69
N SER A 55 15.94 -12.97 3.86
CA SER A 55 17.36 -13.25 4.09
C SER A 55 18.26 -12.57 3.05
N SER A 56 17.80 -12.47 1.81
CA SER A 56 18.57 -11.85 0.73
C SER A 56 17.68 -11.41 -0.43
N ILE A 57 18.25 -10.57 -1.29
CA ILE A 57 17.69 -10.20 -2.58
C ILE A 57 18.71 -10.49 -3.68
N ALA A 58 18.26 -10.98 -4.82
CA ALA A 58 19.04 -11.00 -6.03
C ALA A 58 18.73 -9.73 -6.84
N VAL A 59 19.78 -9.11 -7.35
CA VAL A 59 19.68 -7.89 -8.14
C VAL A 59 20.45 -8.04 -9.46
N ARG A 60 20.00 -7.33 -10.49
CA ARG A 60 20.64 -7.29 -11.79
C ARG A 60 20.81 -5.84 -12.26
N ASN A 61 22.01 -5.48 -12.68
CA ASN A 61 22.26 -4.22 -13.35
C ASN A 61 21.73 -4.32 -14.79
N VAL A 62 20.81 -3.45 -15.18
CA VAL A 62 20.17 -3.49 -16.51
C VAL A 62 21.05 -2.98 -17.65
N VAL A 63 22.17 -2.32 -17.34
CA VAL A 63 23.12 -1.81 -18.33
C VAL A 63 24.24 -2.83 -18.58
N THR A 64 24.81 -3.39 -17.51
CA THR A 64 25.93 -4.34 -17.61
C THR A 64 25.50 -5.78 -17.69
N GLY A 65 24.27 -6.10 -17.25
CA GLY A 65 23.77 -7.47 -17.13
C GLY A 65 24.32 -8.22 -15.90
N GLU A 66 25.16 -7.58 -15.10
CA GLU A 66 25.78 -8.18 -13.91
C GLU A 66 24.71 -8.51 -12.86
N GLU A 67 24.77 -9.72 -12.33
CA GLU A 67 23.91 -10.18 -11.25
C GLU A 67 24.68 -10.31 -9.94
N SER A 68 24.04 -9.94 -8.84
CA SER A 68 24.61 -10.09 -7.50
C SER A 68 23.54 -10.37 -6.47
N THR A 69 23.96 -10.87 -5.31
CA THR A 69 23.07 -11.14 -4.19
C THR A 69 23.48 -10.27 -3.01
N LEU A 70 22.48 -9.68 -2.35
CA LEU A 70 22.66 -8.84 -1.17
C LEU A 70 21.90 -9.46 0.01
N ASP A 71 22.62 -9.67 1.10
CA ASP A 71 21.99 -10.07 2.36
C ASP A 71 21.18 -8.91 2.94
N THR A 72 19.94 -9.16 3.31
CA THR A 72 19.05 -8.16 3.89
C THR A 72 17.98 -8.79 4.77
N ASN A 73 17.56 -8.07 5.79
CA ASN A 73 16.54 -8.51 6.72
C ASN A 73 15.14 -7.98 6.39
N ALA A 74 15.05 -6.99 5.49
CA ALA A 74 13.78 -6.41 5.07
C ALA A 74 13.91 -5.80 3.67
N VAL A 75 12.79 -5.77 2.94
CA VAL A 75 12.67 -5.10 1.64
C VAL A 75 11.44 -4.21 1.66
N PHE A 76 11.63 -2.94 1.32
CA PHE A 76 10.56 -1.98 1.12
C PHE A 76 10.44 -1.65 -0.36
N VAL A 77 9.24 -1.85 -0.91
CA VAL A 77 8.93 -1.54 -2.31
C VAL A 77 8.31 -0.14 -2.36
N ALA A 78 8.97 0.78 -3.04
CA ALA A 78 8.54 2.18 -3.16
C ALA A 78 8.61 2.66 -4.63
N ILE A 79 8.09 1.85 -5.56
CA ILE A 79 8.17 2.06 -7.01
C ILE A 79 6.97 2.82 -7.60
N GLY A 80 6.11 3.33 -6.78
CA GLY A 80 4.89 4.03 -7.16
C GLY A 80 3.66 3.40 -6.51
N HIS A 81 2.51 3.93 -6.84
CA HIS A 81 1.24 3.51 -6.29
C HIS A 81 0.19 3.43 -7.40
N THR A 82 -0.50 2.31 -7.46
CA THR A 82 -1.66 2.11 -8.33
C THR A 82 -2.84 1.75 -7.44
N PRO A 83 -3.96 2.48 -7.51
CA PRO A 83 -5.12 2.16 -6.69
C PRO A 83 -5.75 0.83 -7.13
N ALA A 84 -6.15 0.00 -6.17
CA ALA A 84 -6.78 -1.30 -6.43
C ALA A 84 -8.28 -1.11 -6.72
N THR A 85 -8.63 -0.43 -7.81
CA THR A 85 -10.01 -0.02 -8.15
C THR A 85 -10.58 -0.75 -9.38
N ASP A 86 -9.89 -1.74 -9.93
CA ASP A 86 -10.31 -2.45 -11.14
C ASP A 86 -11.66 -3.14 -10.99
N PHE A 87 -12.02 -3.57 -9.80
CA PHE A 87 -13.33 -4.15 -9.49
C PHE A 87 -14.49 -3.17 -9.71
N ALA A 88 -14.23 -1.86 -9.67
CA ALA A 88 -15.21 -0.79 -9.86
C ALA A 88 -15.29 -0.27 -11.31
N ALA A 89 -14.50 -0.87 -12.23
CA ALA A 89 -14.49 -0.50 -13.62
C ALA A 89 -15.87 -0.65 -14.26
N GLY A 90 -16.33 0.39 -14.97
CA GLY A 90 -17.66 0.41 -15.60
C GLY A 90 -18.83 0.64 -14.64
N VAL A 91 -18.57 0.76 -13.31
CA VAL A 91 -19.57 1.09 -12.30
C VAL A 91 -19.47 2.57 -11.91
N VAL A 92 -18.25 3.04 -11.65
CA VAL A 92 -17.96 4.45 -11.34
C VAL A 92 -16.90 5.00 -12.28
N ASP A 93 -16.88 6.31 -12.45
CA ASP A 93 -15.85 6.97 -13.24
C ASP A 93 -14.50 6.87 -12.53
N ARG A 94 -13.47 6.55 -13.31
CA ARG A 94 -12.07 6.53 -12.89
C ARG A 94 -11.26 7.39 -13.84
N ASP A 95 -10.18 7.94 -13.32
CA ASP A 95 -9.24 8.67 -14.17
C ASP A 95 -8.23 7.74 -14.87
N ASP A 96 -7.31 8.34 -15.64
CA ASP A 96 -6.29 7.62 -16.41
C ASP A 96 -5.30 6.83 -15.53
N ASP A 97 -5.14 7.22 -14.25
CA ASP A 97 -4.29 6.54 -13.27
C ASP A 97 -5.07 5.49 -12.44
N GLY A 98 -6.37 5.34 -12.70
CA GLY A 98 -7.25 4.38 -12.05
C GLY A 98 -7.91 4.87 -10.75
N TYR A 99 -7.72 6.11 -10.32
CA TYR A 99 -8.40 6.63 -9.14
C TYR A 99 -9.88 6.90 -9.41
N VAL A 100 -10.72 6.62 -8.41
CA VAL A 100 -12.15 6.92 -8.49
C VAL A 100 -12.35 8.44 -8.47
N VAL A 101 -13.12 8.95 -9.44
CA VAL A 101 -13.48 10.36 -9.52
C VAL A 101 -14.67 10.65 -8.61
N VAL A 102 -14.52 11.66 -7.76
CA VAL A 102 -15.59 12.14 -6.86
C VAL A 102 -15.93 13.61 -7.15
N GLN A 103 -17.10 14.04 -6.75
CA GLN A 103 -17.61 15.38 -7.03
C GLN A 103 -17.08 16.42 -6.02
N GLY A 104 -16.14 17.25 -6.46
CA GLY A 104 -15.61 18.34 -5.63
C GLY A 104 -14.98 17.83 -4.32
N ALA A 105 -15.45 18.37 -3.20
CA ALA A 105 -14.99 17.98 -1.86
C ALA A 105 -15.82 16.84 -1.23
N SER A 106 -16.87 16.36 -1.91
CA SER A 106 -17.70 15.26 -1.43
C SER A 106 -17.06 13.89 -1.72
N THR A 107 -17.72 12.83 -1.32
CA THR A 107 -17.34 11.45 -1.64
C THR A 107 -18.28 10.80 -2.67
N VAL A 108 -19.19 11.61 -3.24
CA VAL A 108 -20.16 11.17 -4.25
C VAL A 108 -19.45 10.82 -5.54
N THR A 109 -19.72 9.62 -6.06
CA THR A 109 -19.21 9.14 -7.35
C THR A 109 -20.17 9.45 -8.51
N SER A 110 -19.85 9.02 -9.71
CA SER A 110 -20.74 9.10 -10.88
C SER A 110 -21.95 8.14 -10.77
N ALA A 111 -21.88 7.12 -9.92
CA ALA A 111 -22.96 6.17 -9.72
C ALA A 111 -23.78 6.54 -8.47
N PRO A 112 -25.11 6.74 -8.60
CA PRO A 112 -25.96 7.05 -7.46
C PRO A 112 -25.90 5.99 -6.36
N GLY A 113 -25.76 6.42 -5.10
CA GLY A 113 -25.68 5.53 -3.94
C GLY A 113 -24.31 4.87 -3.73
N ILE A 114 -23.31 5.20 -4.56
CA ILE A 114 -21.94 4.75 -4.37
C ILE A 114 -21.05 5.94 -3.99
N PHE A 115 -20.32 5.79 -2.90
CA PHE A 115 -19.40 6.79 -2.36
C PHE A 115 -17.99 6.21 -2.32
N ALA A 116 -16.97 7.05 -2.57
CA ALA A 116 -15.58 6.63 -2.55
C ALA A 116 -14.75 7.50 -1.61
N ALA A 117 -13.87 6.88 -0.83
CA ALA A 117 -13.04 7.54 0.16
C ALA A 117 -11.70 6.81 0.36
N GLY A 118 -10.69 7.53 0.83
CA GLY A 118 -9.38 6.99 1.13
C GLY A 118 -8.46 6.94 -0.09
N ASP A 119 -7.50 6.02 -0.05
CA ASP A 119 -6.41 5.94 -1.03
C ASP A 119 -6.88 5.70 -2.48
N CYS A 120 -8.08 5.15 -2.66
CA CYS A 120 -8.66 4.97 -4.00
C CYS A 120 -9.10 6.28 -4.67
N VAL A 121 -9.15 7.38 -3.90
CA VAL A 121 -9.49 8.75 -4.35
C VAL A 121 -8.32 9.71 -4.15
N ASP A 122 -7.53 9.52 -3.06
CA ASP A 122 -6.45 10.42 -2.66
C ASP A 122 -5.17 10.14 -3.46
N ARG A 123 -4.92 10.93 -4.48
CA ARG A 123 -3.70 10.86 -5.29
C ARG A 123 -2.46 11.44 -4.61
N THR A 124 -2.67 12.27 -3.58
CA THR A 124 -1.62 13.17 -3.08
C THR A 124 -1.02 12.67 -1.77
N TYR A 125 -1.83 12.46 -0.76
CA TYR A 125 -1.34 12.22 0.60
C TYR A 125 -1.26 10.75 0.94
N ARG A 126 -2.32 9.98 0.70
CA ARG A 126 -2.38 8.52 0.96
C ARG A 126 -1.91 8.19 2.38
N GLN A 127 -2.47 8.90 3.35
CA GLN A 127 -2.17 8.75 4.76
C GLN A 127 -3.39 8.21 5.51
N ALA A 128 -3.15 7.41 6.55
CA ALA A 128 -4.22 6.84 7.36
C ALA A 128 -5.18 7.90 7.91
N ILE A 129 -4.65 9.06 8.31
CA ILE A 129 -5.47 10.15 8.86
C ILE A 129 -6.32 10.84 7.79
N SER A 130 -5.80 11.02 6.57
CA SER A 130 -6.59 11.57 5.46
C SER A 130 -7.68 10.59 5.05
N ALA A 131 -7.36 9.30 4.96
CA ALA A 131 -8.34 8.26 4.65
C ALA A 131 -9.45 8.16 5.70
N ALA A 132 -9.12 8.26 6.99
CA ALA A 132 -10.11 8.31 8.07
C ALA A 132 -11.04 9.52 7.97
N GLY A 133 -10.49 10.71 7.68
CA GLY A 133 -11.29 11.92 7.46
C GLY A 133 -12.21 11.82 6.24
N MET A 134 -11.72 11.20 5.15
CA MET A 134 -12.55 10.93 3.97
C MET A 134 -13.64 9.89 4.28
N GLY A 135 -13.35 8.86 5.07
CA GLY A 135 -14.35 7.89 5.51
C GLY A 135 -15.47 8.53 6.34
N CYS A 136 -15.14 9.47 7.22
CA CYS A 136 -16.12 10.26 7.96
C CYS A 136 -17.04 11.04 6.99
N ARG A 137 -16.48 11.72 5.99
CA ARG A 137 -17.29 12.42 4.96
C ARG A 137 -18.17 11.46 4.19
N ALA A 138 -17.68 10.28 3.81
CA ALA A 138 -18.47 9.28 3.09
C ALA A 138 -19.69 8.81 3.92
N ALA A 139 -19.51 8.64 5.23
CA ALA A 139 -20.61 8.31 6.12
C ALA A 139 -21.68 9.42 6.16
N LEU A 140 -21.27 10.68 6.23
CA LEU A 140 -22.18 11.84 6.22
C LEU A 140 -22.90 11.99 4.86
N ASP A 141 -22.19 11.84 3.76
CA ASP A 141 -22.77 11.88 2.41
C ASP A 141 -23.77 10.74 2.22
N THR A 142 -23.46 9.53 2.72
CA THR A 142 -24.38 8.38 2.69
C THR A 142 -25.63 8.65 3.53
N GLN A 143 -25.47 9.22 4.72
CA GLN A 143 -26.59 9.57 5.58
C GLN A 143 -27.53 10.58 4.89
N ALA A 144 -26.97 11.62 4.29
CA ALA A 144 -27.74 12.60 3.53
C ALA A 144 -28.51 11.94 2.38
N TYR A 145 -27.84 11.11 1.58
CA TYR A 145 -28.46 10.38 0.46
C TYR A 145 -29.62 9.47 0.86
N LEU A 146 -29.58 8.90 2.07
CA LEU A 146 -30.65 8.00 2.56
C LEU A 146 -31.84 8.74 3.20
N THR A 147 -31.68 10.04 3.49
CA THR A 147 -32.73 10.86 4.14
C THR A 147 -33.47 11.79 3.19
N ASP A 148 -32.92 11.99 1.97
CA ASP A 148 -33.57 12.71 0.87
C ASP A 148 -34.52 11.79 0.10
#